data_54831b4e2df6752be74396a2bd562dcd
#
_entry.id   54831b4e2df6752be74396a2bd562dcd
#
_cell.length_a   1.000
_cell.length_b   1.000
_cell.length_c   1.000
_cell.angle_alpha   90.00
_cell.angle_beta   90.00
_cell.angle_gamma   90.00
#
_symmetry.space_group_name_H-M   'P 1'
#
loop_
_entity.id
_entity.type
_entity.pdbx_description
1 polymer ?
#
loop_
_entity_poly.entity_id
_entity_poly.type
_entity_poly.pdbx_seq_one_letter_code
_entity_poly.pdbx_strand_id
1 'polypeptide(L)'
;MIRSVYYDQTEILKSIMKLYNIESFCADVTYGNGKFYSDIPEPEFKFDISPQVEGVTECSSDKLPLVAGQIKSLVFDPPFLTYVRAAREGNGKMVMAKRFGGYWRYDELEAHYRSTLIEAHRVLDKKGIMIFKCQDIIRNHKMHCT
;
A
#
# COMPACT_ATOMS: atom_id res chain seq x y z
N MET A 1 -8.33 -23.33 7.71
CA MET A 1 -7.00 -23.71 7.19
C MET A 1 -6.42 -22.49 6.48
N ILE A 2 -5.15 -22.13 6.71
CA ILE A 2 -4.46 -21.06 5.99
C ILE A 2 -3.91 -21.63 4.69
N ARG A 3 -4.13 -20.94 3.59
CA ARG A 3 -3.68 -21.30 2.24
C ARG A 3 -2.70 -20.25 1.74
N SER A 4 -1.87 -20.60 0.75
CA SER A 4 -0.96 -19.65 0.07
C SER A 4 -1.60 -18.96 -1.13
N VAL A 5 -2.75 -19.40 -1.58
CA VAL A 5 -3.50 -18.86 -2.72
C VAL A 5 -4.95 -18.63 -2.32
N TYR A 6 -5.45 -17.46 -2.60
CA TYR A 6 -6.83 -17.04 -2.41
C TYR A 6 -7.31 -16.23 -3.62
N TYR A 7 -8.62 -16.18 -3.83
CA TYR A 7 -9.26 -15.40 -4.89
C TYR A 7 -9.89 -14.11 -4.36
N ASP A 8 -9.94 -13.95 -3.03
CA ASP A 8 -10.53 -12.80 -2.36
C ASP A 8 -9.51 -12.14 -1.43
N GLN A 9 -9.38 -10.82 -1.54
CA GLN A 9 -8.43 -10.02 -0.77
C GLN A 9 -8.70 -10.07 0.73
N THR A 10 -9.97 -10.04 1.13
CA THR A 10 -10.38 -10.09 2.54
C THR A 10 -9.97 -11.42 3.18
N GLU A 11 -10.10 -12.53 2.45
CA GLU A 11 -9.67 -13.84 2.93
C GLU A 11 -8.14 -13.90 3.13
N ILE A 12 -7.37 -13.26 2.23
CA ILE A 12 -5.92 -13.13 2.39
C ILE A 12 -5.59 -12.40 3.68
N LEU A 13 -6.19 -11.22 3.89
CA LEU A 13 -5.93 -10.38 5.05
C LEU A 13 -6.32 -11.07 6.37
N LYS A 14 -7.52 -11.68 6.42
CA LYS A 14 -7.96 -12.47 7.58
C LYS A 14 -7.02 -13.63 7.89
N SER A 15 -6.47 -14.26 6.85
CA SER A 15 -5.51 -15.37 7.03
C SER A 15 -4.16 -14.87 7.55
N ILE A 16 -3.68 -13.72 7.08
CA ILE A 16 -2.47 -13.05 7.60
C ILE A 16 -2.67 -12.66 9.06
N MET A 17 -3.80 -12.01 9.39
CA MET A 17 -4.13 -11.64 10.76
C MET A 17 -4.14 -12.86 11.69
N LYS A 18 -4.74 -13.96 11.26
CA LYS A 18 -4.75 -15.22 12.00
C LYS A 18 -3.35 -15.82 12.15
N LEU A 19 -2.52 -15.79 11.10
CA LEU A 19 -1.17 -16.34 11.10
C LEU A 19 -0.28 -15.63 12.12
N TYR A 20 -0.39 -14.31 12.19
CA TYR A 20 0.43 -13.46 13.05
C TYR A 20 -0.25 -13.10 14.37
N ASN A 21 -1.45 -13.63 14.62
CA ASN A 21 -2.25 -13.38 15.83
C ASN A 21 -2.42 -11.87 16.11
N ILE A 22 -2.86 -11.13 15.11
CA ILE A 22 -3.15 -9.70 15.21
C ILE A 22 -4.65 -9.45 15.01
N GLU A 23 -5.20 -8.51 15.77
CA GLU A 23 -6.63 -8.13 15.71
C GLU A 23 -6.89 -7.08 14.63
N SER A 24 -5.92 -6.19 14.39
CA SER A 24 -5.91 -5.19 13.32
C SER A 24 -4.49 -4.90 12.88
N PHE A 25 -4.32 -4.33 11.68
CA PHE A 25 -3.03 -3.77 11.28
C PHE A 25 -2.76 -2.47 12.03
N CYS A 26 -1.50 -2.16 12.37
CA CYS A 26 -1.17 -0.93 13.07
C CYS A 26 -1.25 0.30 12.15
N ALA A 27 -0.72 0.19 10.96
CA ALA A 27 -0.67 1.29 10.01
C ALA A 27 -0.99 0.86 8.58
N ASP A 28 -1.63 1.75 7.82
CA ASP A 28 -1.70 1.70 6.36
C ASP A 28 -1.12 3.01 5.80
N VAL A 29 -0.16 2.90 4.89
CA VAL A 29 0.54 4.05 4.31
C VAL A 29 0.06 4.40 2.89
N THR A 30 -1.01 3.73 2.46
CA THR A 30 -1.68 3.90 1.17
C THR A 30 -3.19 3.73 1.31
N TYR A 31 -3.77 4.30 2.38
CA TYR A 31 -5.13 4.01 2.85
C TYR A 31 -6.23 4.26 1.81
N GLY A 32 -6.06 5.27 0.95
CA GLY A 32 -7.02 5.62 -0.09
C GLY A 32 -8.39 5.99 0.49
N ASN A 33 -9.41 5.23 0.15
CA ASN A 33 -10.78 5.42 0.61
C ASN A 33 -11.26 4.36 1.62
N GLY A 34 -10.35 3.57 2.17
CA GLY A 34 -10.63 2.57 3.21
C GLY A 34 -11.32 1.28 2.75
N LYS A 35 -11.60 1.11 1.45
CA LYS A 35 -12.27 -0.11 0.94
C LYS A 35 -11.49 -1.40 1.19
N PHE A 36 -10.21 -1.28 1.47
CA PHE A 36 -9.37 -2.41 1.85
C PHE A 36 -9.83 -3.05 3.17
N TYR A 37 -10.53 -2.27 4.01
CA TYR A 37 -10.94 -2.64 5.37
C TYR A 37 -12.46 -2.84 5.52
N SER A 38 -13.21 -3.05 4.43
CA SER A 38 -14.67 -3.21 4.48
C SER A 38 -15.15 -4.36 5.40
N ASP A 39 -14.34 -5.41 5.53
CA ASP A 39 -14.69 -6.64 6.26
C ASP A 39 -13.66 -7.04 7.33
N ILE A 40 -12.74 -6.15 7.65
CA ILE A 40 -11.73 -6.30 8.71
C ILE A 40 -11.57 -4.98 9.46
N PRO A 41 -11.07 -4.98 10.71
CA PRO A 41 -10.83 -3.75 11.46
C PRO A 41 -9.86 -2.82 10.75
N GLU A 42 -10.16 -1.52 10.81
CA GLU A 42 -9.30 -0.46 10.28
C GLU A 42 -8.01 -0.33 11.09
N PRO A 43 -6.91 0.12 10.48
CA PRO A 43 -5.67 0.40 11.18
C PRO A 43 -5.79 1.64 12.07
N GLU A 44 -4.98 1.69 13.12
CA GLU A 44 -4.88 2.85 14.01
C GLU A 44 -4.31 4.07 13.28
N PHE A 45 -3.22 3.88 12.53
CA PHE A 45 -2.57 4.93 11.76
C PHE A 45 -2.93 4.81 10.29
N LYS A 46 -3.54 5.86 9.75
CA LYS A 46 -3.99 5.94 8.35
C LYS A 46 -3.27 7.07 7.65
N PHE A 47 -2.46 6.73 6.67
CA PHE A 47 -1.69 7.68 5.87
C PHE A 47 -2.01 7.53 4.38
N ASP A 48 -1.98 8.62 3.67
CA ASP A 48 -2.08 8.64 2.21
C ASP A 48 -1.43 9.92 1.68
N ILE A 49 -0.81 9.86 0.52
CA ILE A 49 -0.24 11.05 -0.14
C ILE A 49 -1.34 12.02 -0.62
N SER A 50 -2.56 11.53 -0.81
CA SER A 50 -3.73 12.29 -1.24
C SER A 50 -4.99 11.74 -0.57
N PRO A 51 -5.25 12.08 0.70
CA PRO A 51 -6.37 11.57 1.47
C PRO A 51 -7.71 11.73 0.77
N GLN A 52 -8.51 10.66 0.74
CA GLN A 52 -9.83 10.63 0.08
C GLN A 52 -10.99 10.68 1.09
N VAL A 53 -10.71 10.45 2.37
CA VAL A 53 -11.69 10.41 3.46
C VAL A 53 -11.13 11.08 4.71
N GLU A 54 -12.01 11.48 5.61
CA GLU A 54 -11.61 12.07 6.90
C GLU A 54 -10.85 11.07 7.78
N GLY A 55 -10.02 11.58 8.68
CA GLY A 55 -9.23 10.76 9.61
C GLY A 55 -7.99 10.12 8.99
N VAL A 56 -7.66 10.45 7.76
CA VAL A 56 -6.42 10.05 7.09
C VAL A 56 -5.43 11.22 7.11
N THR A 57 -4.22 10.97 7.57
CA THR A 57 -3.15 11.96 7.59
C THR A 57 -2.46 12.02 6.23
N GLU A 58 -2.36 13.22 5.65
CA GLU A 58 -1.60 13.43 4.41
C GLU A 58 -0.11 13.22 4.69
N CYS A 59 0.47 12.20 4.06
CA CYS A 59 1.85 11.82 4.29
C CYS A 59 2.36 10.92 3.16
N SER A 60 3.61 11.10 2.76
CA SER A 60 4.28 10.16 1.86
C SER A 60 4.69 8.90 2.62
N SER A 61 4.52 7.74 2.01
CA SER A 61 4.84 6.44 2.61
C SER A 61 6.33 6.23 2.91
N ASP A 62 7.20 7.01 2.31
CA ASP A 62 8.65 6.99 2.52
C ASP A 62 9.13 7.99 3.61
N LYS A 63 8.19 8.67 4.28
CA LYS A 63 8.51 9.65 5.34
C LYS A 63 7.38 9.73 6.36
N LEU A 64 7.23 8.71 7.16
CA LEU A 64 6.13 8.57 8.11
C LEU A 64 6.37 9.36 9.41
N PRO A 65 5.35 10.01 9.99
CA PRO A 65 5.45 10.71 11.27
C PRO A 65 5.39 9.72 12.45
N LEU A 66 6.15 8.64 12.37
CA LEU A 66 6.25 7.58 13.37
C LEU A 66 7.71 7.47 13.85
N VAL A 67 7.91 7.10 15.11
CA VAL A 67 9.25 6.84 15.62
C VAL A 67 9.75 5.44 15.21
N ALA A 68 11.04 5.22 15.25
CA ALA A 68 11.64 3.93 14.91
C ALA A 68 11.12 2.81 15.83
N GLY A 69 10.71 1.68 15.23
CA GLY A 69 10.22 0.52 15.97
C GLY A 69 8.86 0.69 16.64
N GLN A 70 8.06 1.70 16.23
CA GLN A 70 6.80 2.04 16.89
C GLN A 70 5.68 1.05 16.61
N ILE A 71 5.63 0.44 15.44
CA ILE A 71 4.49 -0.37 15.00
C ILE A 71 4.87 -1.83 14.74
N LYS A 72 3.89 -2.72 14.87
CA LYS A 72 4.08 -4.17 14.67
C LYS A 72 3.61 -4.65 13.30
N SER A 73 2.79 -3.88 12.62
CA SER A 73 2.28 -4.25 11.29
C SER A 73 2.01 -3.02 10.43
N LEU A 74 2.33 -3.12 9.15
CA LEU A 74 2.18 -2.06 8.18
C LEU A 74 1.62 -2.63 6.87
N VAL A 75 0.64 -1.95 6.29
CA VAL A 75 0.08 -2.25 4.97
C VAL A 75 0.58 -1.22 3.97
N PHE A 76 1.03 -1.69 2.81
CA PHE A 76 1.46 -0.90 1.68
C PHE A 76 0.84 -1.49 0.40
N ASP A 77 -0.20 -0.83 -0.11
CA ASP A 77 -0.89 -1.17 -1.38
C ASP A 77 -0.71 -0.03 -2.39
N PRO A 78 0.53 0.18 -2.89
CA PRO A 78 0.82 1.28 -3.80
C PRO A 78 0.20 1.04 -5.17
N PRO A 79 0.11 2.08 -6.01
CA PRO A 79 -0.19 1.90 -7.42
C PRO A 79 0.91 1.03 -8.07
N PHE A 80 0.48 0.04 -8.85
CA PHE A 80 1.37 -0.87 -9.59
C PHE A 80 1.28 -0.69 -11.10
N LEU A 81 0.50 0.30 -11.55
CA LEU A 81 0.40 0.66 -12.97
C LEU A 81 1.27 1.88 -13.26
N THR A 82 2.10 1.74 -14.30
CA THR A 82 2.85 2.85 -14.91
C THR A 82 2.13 3.31 -16.18
N TYR A 83 2.34 4.57 -16.59
CA TYR A 83 1.74 5.16 -17.80
C TYR A 83 0.23 5.41 -17.78
N VAL A 84 -0.31 5.95 -16.69
CA VAL A 84 -1.69 6.43 -16.65
C VAL A 84 -1.80 7.82 -17.32
N ARG A 85 -1.20 7.97 -18.52
CA ARG A 85 -1.08 9.25 -19.25
C ARG A 85 -2.45 9.82 -19.63
N ALA A 86 -3.34 8.98 -20.13
CA ALA A 86 -4.69 9.39 -20.52
C ALA A 86 -5.53 9.93 -19.36
N ALA A 87 -5.23 9.53 -18.15
CA ALA A 87 -5.93 10.02 -16.97
C ALA A 87 -5.46 11.43 -16.53
N ARG A 88 -4.27 11.85 -16.96
CA ARG A 88 -3.69 13.16 -16.63
C ARG A 88 -4.07 14.23 -17.65
N GLU A 89 -4.25 13.85 -18.91
CA GLU A 89 -4.71 14.75 -19.99
C GLU A 89 -6.25 14.94 -19.96
N GLY A 90 -7.00 14.05 -19.34
CA GLY A 90 -8.43 14.22 -19.06
C GLY A 90 -8.63 15.08 -17.82
N ASN A 91 -9.66 15.90 -17.84
CA ASN A 91 -10.09 16.93 -16.88
C ASN A 91 -10.08 16.57 -15.36
N GLY A 92 -9.20 15.70 -14.91
CA GLY A 92 -8.94 15.35 -13.50
C GLY A 92 -10.10 14.63 -12.79
N LYS A 93 -11.18 14.28 -13.49
CA LYS A 93 -12.38 13.66 -12.90
C LYS A 93 -12.33 12.13 -12.87
N MET A 94 -11.39 11.49 -13.54
CA MET A 94 -11.29 10.03 -13.53
C MET A 94 -10.72 9.53 -12.19
N VAL A 95 -11.44 8.63 -11.55
CA VAL A 95 -11.05 7.98 -10.27
C VAL A 95 -9.65 7.37 -10.35
N MET A 96 -9.28 6.82 -11.51
CA MET A 96 -7.95 6.25 -11.76
C MET A 96 -6.84 7.31 -11.71
N ALA A 97 -7.07 8.52 -12.24
CA ALA A 97 -6.10 9.60 -12.19
C ALA A 97 -5.81 10.08 -10.76
N LYS A 98 -6.85 10.13 -9.93
CA LYS A 98 -6.71 10.51 -8.51
C LYS A 98 -5.99 9.44 -7.67
N ARG A 99 -6.20 8.15 -7.99
CA ARG A 99 -5.62 7.04 -7.23
C ARG A 99 -4.22 6.66 -7.68
N PHE A 100 -3.86 6.87 -8.96
CA PHE A 100 -2.63 6.36 -9.58
C PHE A 100 -1.82 7.45 -10.27
N GLY A 101 -2.11 8.71 -10.01
CA GLY A 101 -1.57 9.87 -10.73
C GLY A 101 -0.11 10.24 -10.46
N GLY A 102 0.70 9.36 -9.86
CA GLY A 102 2.03 9.70 -9.42
C GLY A 102 3.19 9.19 -10.29
N TYR A 103 3.05 8.02 -10.91
CA TYR A 103 4.21 7.35 -11.51
C TYR A 103 4.06 7.17 -13.02
N TRP A 104 4.98 7.80 -13.77
CA TRP A 104 5.01 7.73 -15.22
C TRP A 104 5.92 6.64 -15.75
N ARG A 105 6.94 6.30 -14.97
CA ARG A 105 8.02 5.40 -15.36
C ARG A 105 8.19 4.33 -14.32
N TYR A 106 8.62 3.16 -14.78
CA TYR A 106 8.84 2.02 -13.89
C TYR A 106 9.97 2.29 -12.88
N ASP A 107 11.02 2.98 -13.29
CA ASP A 107 12.13 3.36 -12.43
C ASP A 107 11.70 4.31 -11.28
N GLU A 108 10.74 5.21 -11.54
CA GLU A 108 10.16 6.06 -10.49
C GLU A 108 9.34 5.23 -9.48
N LEU A 109 8.56 4.27 -9.98
CA LEU A 109 7.77 3.37 -9.14
C LEU A 109 8.69 2.48 -8.29
N GLU A 110 9.73 1.90 -8.89
CA GLU A 110 10.73 1.09 -8.17
C GLU A 110 11.46 1.92 -7.10
N ALA A 111 11.86 3.14 -7.41
CA ALA A 111 12.49 4.05 -6.44
C ALA A 111 11.57 4.34 -5.25
N HIS A 112 10.27 4.56 -5.52
CA HIS A 112 9.28 4.74 -4.46
C HIS A 112 9.12 3.49 -3.59
N TYR A 113 9.05 2.31 -4.19
CA TYR A 113 8.99 1.05 -3.43
C TYR A 113 10.20 0.91 -2.51
N ARG A 114 11.41 1.17 -3.02
CA ARG A 114 12.64 1.09 -2.24
C ARG A 114 12.65 2.07 -1.07
N SER A 115 12.29 3.33 -1.28
CA SER A 115 12.24 4.33 -0.20
C SER A 115 11.20 3.99 0.86
N THR A 116 10.02 3.51 0.45
CA THR A 116 8.99 3.06 1.38
C THR A 116 9.42 1.82 2.18
N LEU A 117 10.11 0.86 1.56
CA LEU A 117 10.63 -0.32 2.27
C LEU A 117 11.67 0.06 3.33
N ILE A 118 12.55 1.04 3.04
CA ILE A 118 13.52 1.56 4.01
C ILE A 118 12.79 2.23 5.19
N GLU A 119 11.77 3.02 4.91
CA GLU A 119 10.99 3.69 5.94
C GLU A 119 10.15 2.68 6.76
N ALA A 120 9.55 1.70 6.11
CA ALA A 120 8.83 0.62 6.79
C ALA A 120 9.77 -0.14 7.74
N HIS A 121 10.99 -0.45 7.30
CA HIS A 121 12.00 -1.08 8.18
C HIS A 121 12.35 -0.21 9.39
N ARG A 122 12.36 1.12 9.24
CA ARG A 122 12.61 2.04 10.35
C ARG A 122 11.49 2.04 11.39
N VAL A 123 10.23 2.07 10.93
CA VAL A 123 9.06 2.22 11.82
C VAL A 123 8.55 0.92 12.40
N LEU A 124 8.80 -0.21 11.74
CA LEU A 124 8.45 -1.53 12.25
C LEU A 124 9.38 -1.95 13.39
N ASP A 125 8.81 -2.62 14.39
CA ASP A 125 9.60 -3.27 15.42
C ASP A 125 10.39 -4.47 14.85
N LYS A 126 11.30 -5.05 15.65
CA LYS A 126 12.18 -6.16 15.22
C LYS A 126 11.44 -7.42 14.75
N LYS A 127 10.18 -7.59 15.13
CA LYS A 127 9.31 -8.69 14.74
C LYS A 127 8.10 -8.22 13.95
N GLY A 128 8.10 -6.96 13.56
CA GLY A 128 7.04 -6.35 12.79
C GLY A 128 6.91 -6.98 11.40
N ILE A 129 5.69 -6.96 10.90
CA ILE A 129 5.36 -7.49 9.58
C ILE A 129 4.92 -6.37 8.64
N MET A 130 5.28 -6.50 7.39
CA MET A 130 4.80 -5.65 6.31
C MET A 130 3.97 -6.47 5.33
N ILE A 131 2.80 -5.97 4.99
CA ILE A 131 2.00 -6.48 3.89
C ILE A 131 2.24 -5.55 2.71
N PHE A 132 2.97 -6.05 1.71
CA PHE A 132 3.24 -5.33 0.49
C PHE A 132 2.48 -5.98 -0.66
N LYS A 133 1.47 -5.28 -1.16
CA LYS A 133 0.73 -5.72 -2.33
C LYS A 133 1.39 -5.14 -3.58
N CYS A 134 1.90 -6.02 -4.40
CA CYS A 134 2.58 -5.69 -5.65
C CYS A 134 2.08 -6.56 -6.79
N GLN A 135 2.44 -6.21 -7.99
CA GLN A 135 2.07 -6.94 -9.21
C GLN A 135 3.25 -6.98 -10.17
N ASP A 136 3.56 -8.17 -10.68
CA ASP A 136 4.46 -8.31 -11.81
C ASP A 136 3.84 -7.67 -13.05
N ILE A 137 4.64 -6.93 -13.79
CA ILE A 137 4.17 -6.25 -15.00
C ILE A 137 4.99 -6.68 -16.23
N ILE A 138 4.32 -6.76 -17.38
CA ILE A 138 4.98 -6.97 -18.67
C ILE A 138 5.07 -5.62 -19.38
N ARG A 139 6.29 -5.20 -19.72
CA ARG A 139 6.58 -3.98 -20.45
C ARG A 139 7.58 -4.26 -21.56
N ASN A 140 7.27 -3.82 -22.78
CA ASN A 140 8.13 -4.02 -23.96
C ASN A 140 8.57 -5.50 -24.10
N HIS A 141 7.64 -6.43 -23.95
CA HIS A 141 7.86 -7.88 -23.99
C HIS A 141 8.83 -8.43 -22.92
N LYS A 142 9.13 -7.64 -21.88
CA LYS A 142 9.92 -8.08 -20.72
C LYS A 142 9.02 -8.11 -19.48
N MET A 143 9.13 -9.19 -18.72
CA MET A 143 8.53 -9.27 -17.38
C MET A 143 9.39 -8.50 -16.38
N HIS A 144 8.76 -7.67 -15.59
CA HIS A 144 9.34 -6.99 -14.43
C HIS A 144 8.68 -7.58 -13.20
N CYS A 145 9.44 -8.35 -12.43
CA CYS A 145 8.99 -8.91 -11.15
C CYS A 145 9.28 -7.90 -10.04
N THR A 146 8.31 -7.73 -9.17
CA THR A 146 8.38 -6.80 -8.03
C THR A 146 8.75 -7.52 -6.75
#